data_6d4c8d264071362ed159e77680ad9ab5
#
_entry.id   6d4c8d264071362ed159e77680ad9ab5
#
_cell.length_a   1.000
_cell.length_b   1.000
_cell.length_c   1.000
_cell.angle_alpha   90.00
_cell.angle_beta   90.00
_cell.angle_gamma   90.00
#
_symmetry.space_group_name_H-M   'P 1'
#
loop_
_entity.id
_entity.type
_entity.pdbx_description
1 polymer ?
#
loop_
_entity_poly.entity_id
_entity_poly.type
_entity_poly.pdbx_seq_one_letter_code
_entity_poly.pdbx_strand_id
1 'polypeptide(L)'
;PAPRGLCRGDKVGPLRPSMCGIAGIFRLPSARGLSAHELGTLVRTVAHRGPDGEGLTYLGTRDGALGEVTAEGDWTVGLGHRRLSILDLSESGRQPMQLGDQPLWISFNGEIYNYLELRAELEALGQTFRSHSDTEVILGAYAAWGTAGIARLRGMWGFMLVDGRRRVAVLSRDRLGIKPLYYRAWDDRLAVGSELKQLLALPGVTARADERALSEYLATGYEDPSRTFFDGLVSLPAGTYAELSLDTLRLSSPASYWAPERVQVTVHDADEAAARLRHVLAEATRIHLRSDVPVGCALSGGLDSSAVVVLVDQLNRREATPAPLHTFTATFPGEAIDERR
;
A
#
# COMPACT_ATOMS: atom_id res chain seq x y z
N PRO A 1 -33.97 17.69 28.68
CA PRO A 1 -34.06 16.42 27.99
C PRO A 1 -32.65 15.96 27.61
N ALA A 2 -32.22 14.88 28.25
CA ALA A 2 -30.91 14.27 28.00
C ALA A 2 -30.87 13.69 26.57
N PRO A 3 -29.69 13.71 25.84
CA PRO A 3 -29.60 13.08 24.57
C PRO A 3 -29.70 11.57 24.75
N ARG A 4 -30.67 10.96 24.09
CA ARG A 4 -30.83 9.50 23.98
C ARG A 4 -29.76 8.94 23.07
N GLY A 5 -29.08 7.90 23.52
CA GLY A 5 -28.39 6.96 22.63
C GLY A 5 -26.91 6.79 22.88
N LEU A 6 -26.52 6.34 24.08
CA LEU A 6 -25.34 5.49 24.19
C LEU A 6 -25.74 4.11 23.72
N CYS A 7 -25.39 3.74 22.49
CA CYS A 7 -25.44 2.36 22.05
C CYS A 7 -24.53 1.55 22.98
N ARG A 8 -25.13 0.68 23.81
CA ARG A 8 -24.42 -0.37 24.52
C ARG A 8 -23.77 -1.25 23.45
N GLY A 9 -22.44 -1.34 23.50
CA GLY A 9 -21.65 -2.02 22.51
C GLY A 9 -22.09 -3.44 22.28
N ASP A 10 -22.52 -3.72 21.09
CA ASP A 10 -22.31 -5.03 20.51
C ASP A 10 -20.82 -5.34 20.66
N LYS A 11 -20.50 -6.53 21.16
CA LYS A 11 -19.10 -6.94 21.32
C LYS A 11 -18.45 -6.93 19.95
N VAL A 12 -17.81 -5.82 19.61
CA VAL A 12 -16.89 -5.78 18.49
C VAL A 12 -15.84 -6.83 18.83
N GLY A 13 -15.79 -7.90 18.04
CA GLY A 13 -14.72 -8.89 18.16
C GLY A 13 -13.36 -8.18 18.14
N PRO A 14 -12.28 -8.82 18.57
CA PRO A 14 -10.99 -8.16 18.66
C PRO A 14 -10.71 -7.46 17.34
N LEU A 15 -10.57 -6.12 17.37
CA LEU A 15 -10.14 -5.30 16.24
C LEU A 15 -8.79 -5.86 15.78
N ARG A 16 -8.81 -6.68 14.74
CA ARG A 16 -7.58 -7.11 14.08
C ARG A 16 -7.19 -5.99 13.15
N PRO A 17 -6.02 -5.34 13.32
CA PRO A 17 -5.52 -4.41 12.34
C PRO A 17 -5.38 -5.20 11.04
N SER A 18 -6.28 -4.98 10.10
CA SER A 18 -6.31 -5.68 8.84
C SER A 18 -5.96 -4.69 7.73
N MET A 19 -4.99 -5.06 6.94
CA MET A 19 -4.52 -4.39 5.73
C MET A 19 -4.04 -5.48 4.79
N CYS A 20 -4.09 -5.26 3.48
CA CYS A 20 -3.50 -6.21 2.54
C CYS A 20 -2.04 -6.53 2.88
N GLY A 21 -1.60 -7.70 2.52
CA GLY A 21 -0.21 -8.12 2.61
C GLY A 21 0.30 -8.54 1.25
N ILE A 22 1.48 -8.08 0.85
CA ILE A 22 2.10 -8.46 -0.41
C ILE A 22 3.40 -9.23 -0.17
N ALA A 23 3.74 -10.08 -1.12
CA ALA A 23 4.96 -10.86 -1.15
C ALA A 23 5.48 -10.97 -2.58
N GLY A 24 6.79 -10.93 -2.77
CA GLY A 24 7.42 -11.11 -4.07
C GLY A 24 8.73 -11.86 -3.98
N ILE A 25 8.97 -12.71 -4.97
CA ILE A 25 10.26 -13.37 -5.19
C ILE A 25 10.65 -13.14 -6.65
N PHE A 26 11.84 -12.59 -6.84
CA PHE A 26 12.47 -12.40 -8.14
C PHE A 26 13.78 -13.20 -8.13
N ARG A 27 14.01 -14.03 -9.16
CA ARG A 27 15.19 -14.89 -9.20
C ARG A 27 15.73 -15.08 -10.61
N LEU A 28 17.04 -15.27 -10.74
CA LEU A 28 17.62 -15.75 -12.00
C LEU A 28 17.23 -17.22 -12.21
N PRO A 29 17.21 -17.72 -13.45
CA PRO A 29 16.92 -19.13 -13.73
C PRO A 29 17.88 -20.10 -13.02
N SER A 30 19.11 -19.67 -12.77
CA SER A 30 20.14 -20.46 -12.06
C SER A 30 20.03 -20.41 -10.53
N ALA A 31 19.21 -19.52 -9.98
CA ALA A 31 19.12 -19.32 -8.53
C ALA A 31 18.56 -20.55 -7.82
N ARG A 32 19.14 -20.86 -6.66
CA ARG A 32 18.68 -21.93 -5.77
C ARG A 32 18.16 -21.35 -4.46
N GLY A 33 17.23 -22.04 -3.81
CA GLY A 33 16.83 -21.74 -2.42
C GLY A 33 15.63 -20.83 -2.23
N LEU A 34 15.00 -20.29 -3.28
CA LEU A 34 13.67 -19.69 -3.20
C LEU A 34 12.76 -20.37 -4.24
N SER A 35 11.77 -21.08 -3.75
CA SER A 35 10.80 -21.86 -4.54
C SER A 35 9.37 -21.33 -4.33
N ALA A 36 8.39 -21.98 -4.95
CA ALA A 36 6.98 -21.71 -4.70
C ALA A 36 6.58 -21.90 -3.21
N HIS A 37 7.26 -22.81 -2.51
CA HIS A 37 7.06 -23.02 -1.07
C HIS A 37 7.41 -21.77 -0.26
N GLU A 38 8.54 -21.12 -0.55
CA GLU A 38 8.97 -19.89 0.12
C GLU A 38 8.03 -18.74 -0.18
N LEU A 39 7.55 -18.57 -1.41
CA LEU A 39 6.53 -17.57 -1.73
C LEU A 39 5.24 -17.83 -0.92
N GLY A 40 4.78 -19.07 -0.86
CA GLY A 40 3.66 -19.45 -0.02
C GLY A 40 3.90 -19.18 1.47
N THR A 41 5.13 -19.35 1.95
CA THR A 41 5.50 -19.01 3.33
C THR A 41 5.43 -17.52 3.58
N LEU A 42 5.97 -16.67 2.67
CA LEU A 42 5.84 -15.22 2.76
C LEU A 42 4.37 -14.79 2.88
N VAL A 43 3.50 -15.35 2.04
CA VAL A 43 2.07 -15.01 2.02
C VAL A 43 1.36 -15.48 3.29
N ARG A 44 1.60 -16.71 3.76
CA ARG A 44 0.98 -17.24 4.99
C ARG A 44 1.41 -16.46 6.24
N THR A 45 2.66 -15.98 6.29
CA THR A 45 3.18 -15.20 7.43
C THR A 45 2.37 -13.91 7.68
N VAL A 46 1.73 -13.36 6.66
CA VAL A 46 0.88 -12.16 6.76
C VAL A 46 -0.62 -12.44 6.57
N ALA A 47 -1.07 -13.67 6.83
CA ALA A 47 -2.48 -14.04 6.73
C ALA A 47 -3.41 -13.16 7.59
N HIS A 48 -2.92 -12.67 8.75
CA HIS A 48 -3.65 -11.77 9.64
C HIS A 48 -3.95 -10.41 9.00
N ARG A 49 -3.19 -9.98 7.98
CA ARG A 49 -3.41 -8.71 7.27
C ARG A 49 -4.60 -8.77 6.32
N GLY A 50 -4.72 -9.86 5.57
CA GLY A 50 -5.76 -10.03 4.55
C GLY A 50 -6.51 -11.33 4.72
N PRO A 51 -7.60 -11.33 5.54
CA PRO A 51 -8.37 -12.54 5.81
C PRO A 51 -9.30 -12.96 4.66
N ASP A 52 -9.62 -12.04 3.72
CA ASP A 52 -10.67 -12.22 2.73
C ASP A 52 -10.23 -13.01 1.49
N GLY A 53 -8.91 -13.16 1.28
CA GLY A 53 -8.43 -13.92 0.14
C GLY A 53 -6.92 -14.05 0.08
N GLU A 54 -6.49 -15.02 -0.72
CA GLU A 54 -5.10 -15.29 -1.06
C GLU A 54 -4.96 -15.41 -2.57
N GLY A 55 -3.87 -14.88 -3.13
CA GLY A 55 -3.52 -15.04 -4.52
C GLY A 55 -2.04 -15.24 -4.71
N LEU A 56 -1.69 -16.12 -5.65
CA LEU A 56 -0.32 -16.40 -6.08
C LEU A 56 -0.28 -16.39 -7.61
N THR A 57 0.72 -15.75 -8.19
CA THR A 57 1.00 -15.77 -9.63
C THR A 57 2.48 -16.00 -9.84
N TYR A 58 2.80 -16.90 -10.76
CA TYR A 58 4.15 -17.24 -11.16
C TYR A 58 4.37 -16.85 -12.62
N LEU A 59 5.44 -16.11 -12.89
CA LEU A 59 5.77 -15.64 -14.23
C LEU A 59 7.10 -16.24 -14.67
N GLY A 60 7.10 -16.82 -15.85
CA GLY A 60 8.26 -17.41 -16.51
C GLY A 60 8.34 -16.98 -17.96
N THR A 61 9.49 -17.21 -18.60
CA THR A 61 9.68 -16.90 -20.02
C THR A 61 9.20 -18.07 -20.87
N ARG A 62 8.23 -17.82 -21.75
CA ARG A 62 7.74 -18.73 -22.78
C ARG A 62 7.84 -18.03 -24.13
N ASP A 63 8.46 -18.69 -25.10
CA ASP A 63 8.62 -18.16 -26.48
C ASP A 63 9.20 -16.72 -26.52
N GLY A 64 10.12 -16.44 -25.60
CA GLY A 64 10.77 -15.13 -25.47
C GLY A 64 9.95 -14.04 -24.70
N ALA A 65 8.69 -14.32 -24.36
CA ALA A 65 7.84 -13.40 -23.63
C ALA A 65 7.64 -13.85 -22.17
N LEU A 66 7.49 -12.89 -21.25
CA LEU A 66 7.11 -13.17 -19.87
C LEU A 66 5.59 -13.43 -19.82
N GLY A 67 5.20 -14.53 -19.21
CA GLY A 67 3.81 -14.94 -19.06
C GLY A 67 3.59 -15.83 -17.85
N GLU A 68 2.34 -16.10 -17.52
CA GLU A 68 2.01 -16.98 -16.40
C GLU A 68 2.42 -18.43 -16.65
N VAL A 69 2.96 -19.05 -15.62
CA VAL A 69 3.35 -20.45 -15.57
C VAL A 69 2.85 -21.09 -14.26
N THR A 70 2.95 -22.41 -14.14
CA THR A 70 2.59 -23.08 -12.89
C THR A 70 3.70 -22.94 -11.83
N ALA A 71 3.35 -23.23 -10.57
CA ALA A 71 4.30 -23.20 -9.45
C ALA A 71 5.48 -24.17 -9.61
N GLU A 72 5.26 -25.27 -10.33
CA GLU A 72 6.26 -26.31 -10.66
C GLU A 72 7.05 -25.98 -11.93
N GLY A 73 6.65 -24.94 -12.68
CA GLY A 73 7.32 -24.51 -13.91
C GLY A 73 8.57 -23.68 -13.65
N ASP A 74 9.23 -23.33 -14.76
CA ASP A 74 10.42 -22.46 -14.75
C ASP A 74 10.01 -20.99 -14.63
N TRP A 75 9.65 -20.59 -13.42
CA TRP A 75 9.31 -19.19 -13.12
C TRP A 75 10.53 -18.41 -12.62
N THR A 76 10.56 -17.12 -12.92
CA THR A 76 11.59 -16.18 -12.45
C THR A 76 11.00 -15.08 -11.56
N VAL A 77 9.69 -14.88 -11.62
CA VAL A 77 8.95 -13.93 -10.77
C VAL A 77 7.79 -14.65 -10.10
N GLY A 78 7.71 -14.57 -8.79
CA GLY A 78 6.57 -15.00 -7.99
C GLY A 78 5.96 -13.80 -7.27
N LEU A 79 4.67 -13.55 -7.48
CA LEU A 79 3.89 -12.53 -6.79
C LEU A 79 2.86 -13.18 -5.88
N GLY A 80 2.70 -12.66 -4.68
CA GLY A 80 1.74 -13.12 -3.69
C GLY A 80 0.98 -11.97 -3.05
N HIS A 81 -0.28 -12.25 -2.69
CA HIS A 81 -1.18 -11.27 -2.09
C HIS A 81 -2.06 -11.89 -1.01
N ARG A 82 -2.27 -11.15 0.09
CA ARG A 82 -3.31 -11.40 1.09
C ARG A 82 -4.28 -10.23 1.05
N ARG A 83 -5.54 -10.51 0.76
CA ARG A 83 -6.56 -9.50 0.50
C ARG A 83 -7.35 -9.14 1.76
N LEU A 84 -7.47 -7.83 2.00
CA LEU A 84 -8.56 -7.20 2.72
C LEU A 84 -9.39 -6.44 1.68
N SER A 85 -10.63 -6.86 1.47
CA SER A 85 -11.50 -6.29 0.44
C SER A 85 -12.14 -4.99 0.94
N ILE A 86 -11.78 -3.85 0.35
CA ILE A 86 -12.30 -2.51 0.67
C ILE A 86 -12.96 -1.90 -0.57
N LEU A 87 -12.30 -2.01 -1.73
CA LEU A 87 -12.83 -1.60 -3.04
C LEU A 87 -12.96 -2.82 -3.94
N ASP A 88 -14.06 -2.87 -4.72
CA ASP A 88 -14.42 -3.99 -5.59
C ASP A 88 -14.42 -5.33 -4.85
N LEU A 89 -15.45 -5.61 -4.06
CA LEU A 89 -15.56 -6.83 -3.24
C LEU A 89 -15.68 -8.12 -4.07
N SER A 90 -15.75 -8.01 -5.40
CA SER A 90 -15.88 -9.14 -6.32
C SER A 90 -14.53 -9.83 -6.59
N GLU A 91 -14.59 -10.95 -7.31
CA GLU A 91 -13.39 -11.66 -7.80
C GLU A 91 -12.57 -10.82 -8.80
N SER A 92 -13.17 -9.81 -9.45
CA SER A 92 -12.44 -8.91 -10.35
C SER A 92 -11.39 -8.05 -9.65
N GLY A 93 -11.55 -7.83 -8.33
CA GLY A 93 -10.55 -7.15 -7.50
C GLY A 93 -9.46 -8.08 -6.94
N ARG A 94 -9.35 -9.36 -7.38
CA ARG A 94 -8.28 -10.28 -6.93
C ARG A 94 -6.91 -9.80 -7.36
N GLN A 95 -5.92 -10.15 -6.52
CA GLN A 95 -4.52 -9.87 -6.76
C GLN A 95 -3.68 -11.13 -6.47
N PRO A 96 -2.50 -11.31 -7.14
CA PRO A 96 -1.91 -10.41 -8.15
C PRO A 96 -2.84 -10.19 -9.34
N MET A 97 -2.85 -8.96 -9.89
CA MET A 97 -3.75 -8.56 -10.98
C MET A 97 -2.94 -8.32 -12.26
N GLN A 98 -3.50 -8.74 -13.40
CA GLN A 98 -2.99 -8.45 -14.73
C GLN A 98 -3.85 -7.41 -15.44
N LEU A 99 -3.25 -6.51 -16.22
CA LEU A 99 -3.98 -5.52 -17.02
C LEU A 99 -4.49 -6.14 -18.32
N GLY A 100 -5.72 -6.60 -18.31
CA GLY A 100 -6.28 -7.29 -19.47
C GLY A 100 -5.39 -8.45 -19.92
N ASP A 101 -5.00 -8.44 -21.19
CA ASP A 101 -4.07 -9.44 -21.76
C ASP A 101 -2.65 -8.86 -21.95
N GLN A 102 -2.39 -7.67 -21.39
CA GLN A 102 -1.06 -7.05 -21.44
C GLN A 102 -0.11 -7.74 -20.46
N PRO A 103 1.19 -7.82 -20.74
CA PRO A 103 2.18 -8.42 -19.87
C PRO A 103 2.55 -7.43 -18.73
N LEU A 104 1.56 -6.98 -17.98
CA LEU A 104 1.68 -6.09 -16.84
C LEU A 104 0.94 -6.71 -15.65
N TRP A 105 1.64 -6.96 -14.56
CA TRP A 105 1.09 -7.54 -13.33
C TRP A 105 1.40 -6.65 -12.13
N ILE A 106 0.54 -6.69 -11.12
CA ILE A 106 0.76 -5.97 -9.87
C ILE A 106 0.35 -6.80 -8.65
N SER A 107 1.10 -6.66 -7.57
CA SER A 107 0.67 -6.97 -6.22
C SER A 107 0.77 -5.69 -5.39
N PHE A 108 -0.36 -5.23 -4.85
CA PHE A 108 -0.54 -3.91 -4.26
C PHE A 108 -1.21 -4.01 -2.89
N ASN A 109 -0.64 -3.31 -1.92
CA ASN A 109 -1.22 -3.09 -0.60
C ASN A 109 -1.44 -1.59 -0.42
N GLY A 110 -2.67 -1.14 -0.46
CA GLY A 110 -2.98 0.28 -0.32
C GLY A 110 -4.37 0.66 -0.78
N GLU A 111 -4.56 1.96 -0.99
CA GLU A 111 -5.73 2.58 -1.59
C GLU A 111 -5.31 3.80 -2.40
N ILE A 112 -5.83 3.93 -3.62
CA ILE A 112 -5.62 5.10 -4.48
C ILE A 112 -6.92 5.92 -4.51
N TYR A 113 -6.99 6.94 -3.70
CA TYR A 113 -8.22 7.71 -3.46
C TYR A 113 -8.72 8.48 -4.69
N ASN A 114 -7.83 8.90 -5.60
CA ASN A 114 -8.20 9.59 -6.83
C ASN A 114 -8.37 8.64 -8.04
N TYR A 115 -8.68 7.37 -7.79
CA TYR A 115 -8.77 6.36 -8.85
C TYR A 115 -9.89 6.66 -9.87
N LEU A 116 -11.00 7.29 -9.45
CA LEU A 116 -12.09 7.62 -10.35
C LEU A 116 -11.69 8.70 -11.37
N GLU A 117 -11.00 9.73 -10.92
CA GLU A 117 -10.50 10.81 -11.77
C GLU A 117 -9.45 10.27 -12.76
N LEU A 118 -8.51 9.46 -12.27
CA LEU A 118 -7.50 8.83 -13.12
C LEU A 118 -8.10 7.85 -14.12
N ARG A 119 -9.11 7.08 -13.70
CA ARG A 119 -9.86 6.17 -14.59
C ARG A 119 -10.48 6.94 -15.76
N ALA A 120 -11.19 8.02 -15.48
CA ALA A 120 -11.82 8.84 -16.52
C ALA A 120 -10.80 9.40 -17.52
N GLU A 121 -9.63 9.85 -17.05
CA GLU A 121 -8.56 10.30 -17.95
C GLU A 121 -8.01 9.14 -18.80
N LEU A 122 -7.81 7.97 -18.21
CA LEU A 122 -7.28 6.80 -18.90
C LEU A 122 -8.28 6.24 -19.93
N GLU A 123 -9.57 6.25 -19.62
CA GLU A 123 -10.64 5.91 -20.56
C GLU A 123 -10.69 6.87 -21.75
N ALA A 124 -10.47 8.18 -21.51
CA ALA A 124 -10.36 9.17 -22.58
C ALA A 124 -9.11 8.94 -23.47
N LEU A 125 -8.07 8.27 -22.94
CA LEU A 125 -6.91 7.82 -23.71
C LEU A 125 -7.11 6.45 -24.39
N GLY A 126 -8.32 5.86 -24.29
CA GLY A 126 -8.64 4.57 -24.91
C GLY A 126 -8.35 3.34 -24.04
N GLN A 127 -7.97 3.51 -22.77
CA GLN A 127 -7.78 2.39 -21.84
C GLN A 127 -9.15 1.80 -21.46
N THR A 128 -9.25 0.48 -21.43
CA THR A 128 -10.43 -0.24 -20.95
C THR A 128 -10.14 -0.93 -19.63
N PHE A 129 -11.13 -1.04 -18.77
CA PHE A 129 -11.02 -1.66 -17.45
C PHE A 129 -12.04 -2.79 -17.30
N ARG A 130 -11.64 -3.87 -16.62
CA ARG A 130 -12.47 -5.07 -16.37
C ARG A 130 -13.00 -5.11 -14.94
N SER A 131 -12.42 -4.33 -14.03
CA SER A 131 -12.80 -4.25 -12.61
C SER A 131 -13.20 -2.82 -12.21
N HIS A 132 -13.73 -2.66 -11.01
CA HIS A 132 -13.94 -1.36 -10.38
C HIS A 132 -12.81 -1.00 -9.40
N SER A 133 -11.76 -1.83 -9.33
CA SER A 133 -10.65 -1.67 -8.40
C SER A 133 -9.74 -0.50 -8.78
N ASP A 134 -9.22 0.17 -7.78
CA ASP A 134 -8.12 1.15 -7.89
C ASP A 134 -6.81 0.49 -8.34
N THR A 135 -6.62 -0.80 -8.04
CA THR A 135 -5.46 -1.60 -8.46
C THR A 135 -5.31 -1.62 -9.99
N GLU A 136 -6.41 -1.81 -10.73
CA GLU A 136 -6.36 -1.81 -12.19
C GLU A 136 -6.02 -0.42 -12.75
N VAL A 137 -6.43 0.66 -12.04
CA VAL A 137 -6.09 2.03 -12.40
C VAL A 137 -4.58 2.30 -12.25
N ILE A 138 -3.89 1.70 -11.27
CA ILE A 138 -2.43 1.80 -11.17
C ILE A 138 -1.76 1.19 -12.41
N LEU A 139 -2.21 0.00 -12.82
CA LEU A 139 -1.71 -0.67 -14.04
C LEU A 139 -1.96 0.16 -15.29
N GLY A 140 -3.18 0.72 -15.44
CA GLY A 140 -3.52 1.63 -16.55
C GLY A 140 -2.67 2.89 -16.57
N ALA A 141 -2.44 3.51 -15.40
CA ALA A 141 -1.60 4.69 -15.26
C ALA A 141 -0.13 4.40 -15.66
N TYR A 142 0.39 3.24 -15.25
CA TYR A 142 1.72 2.81 -15.67
C TYR A 142 1.78 2.50 -17.17
N ALA A 143 0.78 1.85 -17.73
CA ALA A 143 0.71 1.56 -19.17
C ALA A 143 0.71 2.83 -20.01
N ALA A 144 0.00 3.88 -19.56
CA ALA A 144 -0.12 5.15 -20.27
C ALA A 144 1.10 6.08 -20.07
N TRP A 145 1.66 6.13 -18.86
CA TRP A 145 2.63 7.17 -18.48
C TRP A 145 3.94 6.61 -17.89
N GLY A 146 4.11 5.30 -17.85
CA GLY A 146 5.28 4.65 -17.22
C GLY A 146 5.40 5.04 -15.75
N THR A 147 6.62 5.17 -15.24
CA THR A 147 6.89 5.56 -13.85
C THR A 147 6.43 6.99 -13.51
N ALA A 148 6.26 7.87 -14.50
CA ALA A 148 5.66 9.20 -14.28
C ALA A 148 4.20 9.12 -13.78
N GLY A 149 3.48 8.05 -14.11
CA GLY A 149 2.15 7.76 -13.59
C GLY A 149 2.10 7.66 -12.07
N ILE A 150 3.19 7.22 -11.41
CA ILE A 150 3.26 7.07 -9.95
C ILE A 150 3.07 8.42 -9.25
N ALA A 151 3.64 9.49 -9.76
CA ALA A 151 3.52 10.84 -9.18
C ALA A 151 2.08 11.38 -9.21
N ARG A 152 1.22 10.84 -10.08
CA ARG A 152 -0.19 11.23 -10.24
C ARG A 152 -1.12 10.56 -9.23
N LEU A 153 -0.68 9.46 -8.62
CA LEU A 153 -1.45 8.75 -7.61
C LEU A 153 -1.57 9.59 -6.34
N ARG A 154 -2.78 9.61 -5.76
CA ARG A 154 -3.07 10.15 -4.42
C ARG A 154 -3.62 9.04 -3.56
N GLY A 155 -2.88 8.68 -2.52
CA GLY A 155 -3.25 7.54 -1.69
C GLY A 155 -2.12 7.06 -0.82
N MET A 156 -2.25 5.85 -0.35
CA MET A 156 -1.26 5.14 0.45
C MET A 156 -0.98 3.78 -0.22
N TRP A 157 0.29 3.44 -0.42
CA TRP A 157 0.65 2.20 -1.11
C TRP A 157 2.03 1.64 -0.81
N GLY A 158 2.12 0.33 -0.90
CA GLY A 158 3.32 -0.42 -1.22
C GLY A 158 2.96 -1.39 -2.34
N PHE A 159 3.67 -1.36 -3.47
CA PHE A 159 3.40 -2.28 -4.57
C PHE A 159 4.64 -2.79 -5.28
N MET A 160 4.47 -3.92 -5.95
CA MET A 160 5.37 -4.48 -6.95
C MET A 160 4.59 -4.58 -8.25
N LEU A 161 5.04 -3.88 -9.29
CA LEU A 161 4.50 -3.94 -10.64
C LEU A 161 5.55 -4.59 -11.56
N VAL A 162 5.14 -5.56 -12.36
CA VAL A 162 6.01 -6.28 -13.31
C VAL A 162 5.63 -5.90 -14.72
N ASP A 163 6.59 -5.38 -15.48
CA ASP A 163 6.47 -5.08 -16.90
C ASP A 163 7.25 -6.14 -17.71
N GLY A 164 6.50 -7.07 -18.28
CA GLY A 164 7.10 -8.16 -19.08
C GLY A 164 7.68 -7.70 -20.41
N ARG A 165 7.23 -6.57 -20.99
CA ARG A 165 7.79 -6.02 -22.23
C ARG A 165 9.17 -5.41 -21.98
N ARG A 166 9.29 -4.60 -20.91
CA ARG A 166 10.55 -3.96 -20.52
C ARG A 166 11.46 -4.89 -19.72
N ARG A 167 10.95 -6.03 -19.28
CA ARG A 167 11.63 -6.99 -18.39
C ARG A 167 12.15 -6.32 -17.10
N VAL A 168 11.29 -5.53 -16.50
CA VAL A 168 11.56 -4.84 -15.23
C VAL A 168 10.43 -5.07 -14.23
N ALA A 169 10.76 -5.02 -12.94
CA ALA A 169 9.78 -4.83 -11.89
C ALA A 169 9.98 -3.47 -11.24
N VAL A 170 8.88 -2.78 -10.92
CA VAL A 170 8.87 -1.50 -10.23
C VAL A 170 8.38 -1.73 -8.81
N LEU A 171 9.22 -1.43 -7.83
CA LEU A 171 8.87 -1.38 -6.42
C LEU A 171 8.55 0.07 -6.08
N SER A 172 7.41 0.37 -5.47
CA SER A 172 7.06 1.74 -5.11
C SER A 172 6.40 1.83 -3.75
N ARG A 173 6.67 2.93 -3.04
CA ARG A 173 6.08 3.23 -1.74
C ARG A 173 5.49 4.64 -1.76
N ASP A 174 4.36 4.81 -1.07
CA ASP A 174 3.62 6.08 -1.04
C ASP A 174 4.42 7.25 -0.46
N ARG A 175 3.89 8.47 -0.66
CA ARG A 175 4.54 9.75 -0.34
C ARG A 175 5.03 9.84 1.11
N LEU A 176 4.25 9.32 2.07
CA LEU A 176 4.52 9.41 3.50
C LEU A 176 5.00 8.07 4.10
N GLY A 177 5.11 7.00 3.27
CA GLY A 177 5.49 5.67 3.72
C GLY A 177 4.45 4.99 4.61
N ILE A 178 3.16 5.33 4.44
CA ILE A 178 2.05 4.79 5.25
C ILE A 178 1.98 3.28 5.11
N LYS A 179 2.15 2.76 3.88
CA LYS A 179 2.24 1.32 3.67
C LYS A 179 3.70 0.88 3.66
N PRO A 180 4.05 -0.15 4.44
CA PRO A 180 5.42 -0.66 4.47
C PRO A 180 5.75 -1.45 3.22
N LEU A 181 7.02 -1.38 2.80
CA LEU A 181 7.59 -2.20 1.75
C LEU A 181 9.05 -2.48 2.08
N TYR A 182 9.36 -3.75 2.37
CA TYR A 182 10.69 -4.22 2.74
C TYR A 182 11.21 -5.19 1.69
N TYR A 183 12.53 -5.23 1.53
CA TYR A 183 13.16 -6.20 0.63
C TYR A 183 14.50 -6.69 1.17
N ARG A 184 14.91 -7.85 0.68
CA ARG A 184 16.26 -8.39 0.79
C ARG A 184 16.76 -8.77 -0.58
N ALA A 185 17.95 -8.29 -0.92
CA ALA A 185 18.63 -8.62 -2.17
C ALA A 185 19.80 -9.59 -1.90
N TRP A 186 19.98 -10.52 -2.83
CA TRP A 186 21.15 -11.37 -2.99
C TRP A 186 21.66 -11.23 -4.42
N ASP A 187 22.77 -11.84 -4.76
CA ASP A 187 23.34 -11.73 -6.10
C ASP A 187 22.44 -12.32 -7.20
N ASP A 188 21.69 -13.38 -6.86
CA ASP A 188 20.89 -14.17 -7.80
C ASP A 188 19.37 -14.12 -7.55
N ARG A 189 18.94 -13.40 -6.51
CA ARG A 189 17.52 -13.32 -6.13
C ARG A 189 17.22 -12.07 -5.28
N LEU A 190 15.94 -11.71 -5.25
CA LEU A 190 15.41 -10.63 -4.39
C LEU A 190 14.06 -11.07 -3.85
N ALA A 191 13.83 -10.83 -2.55
CA ALA A 191 12.55 -11.06 -1.90
C ALA A 191 11.97 -9.75 -1.37
N VAL A 192 10.65 -9.59 -1.48
CA VAL A 192 9.90 -8.40 -1.05
C VAL A 192 8.75 -8.80 -0.14
N GLY A 193 8.44 -7.97 0.85
CA GLY A 193 7.31 -8.20 1.75
C GLY A 193 6.78 -6.93 2.39
N SER A 194 5.56 -7.01 2.88
CA SER A 194 4.92 -5.95 3.68
C SER A 194 5.41 -5.89 5.11
N GLU A 195 5.95 -6.97 5.64
CA GLU A 195 6.43 -7.05 7.03
C GLU A 195 7.79 -7.75 7.09
N LEU A 196 8.66 -7.29 7.99
CA LEU A 196 10.00 -7.85 8.17
C LEU A 196 9.99 -9.34 8.50
N LYS A 197 9.00 -9.81 9.29
CA LYS A 197 8.87 -11.23 9.64
C LYS A 197 8.66 -12.15 8.44
N GLN A 198 8.12 -11.64 7.32
CA GLN A 198 8.05 -12.42 6.08
C GLN A 198 9.46 -12.78 5.60
N LEU A 199 10.33 -11.77 5.51
CA LEU A 199 11.70 -11.95 5.04
C LEU A 199 12.55 -12.77 6.03
N LEU A 200 12.31 -12.59 7.34
CA LEU A 200 12.96 -13.38 8.38
C LEU A 200 12.54 -14.86 8.37
N ALA A 201 11.38 -15.19 7.80
CA ALA A 201 10.93 -16.57 7.65
C ALA A 201 11.60 -17.33 6.50
N LEU A 202 12.39 -16.64 5.65
CA LEU A 202 13.06 -17.27 4.52
C LEU A 202 14.30 -18.08 4.96
N PRO A 203 14.57 -19.21 4.31
CA PRO A 203 15.78 -19.99 4.57
C PRO A 203 17.05 -19.17 4.39
N GLY A 204 17.96 -19.28 5.36
CA GLY A 204 19.24 -18.57 5.34
C GLY A 204 19.16 -17.08 5.69
N VAL A 205 18.00 -16.57 6.09
CA VAL A 205 17.87 -15.25 6.70
C VAL A 205 17.91 -15.37 8.22
N THR A 206 18.90 -14.74 8.82
CA THR A 206 19.08 -14.73 10.27
C THR A 206 18.63 -13.38 10.83
N ALA A 207 17.91 -13.39 11.94
CA ALA A 207 17.53 -12.19 12.68
C ALA A 207 18.75 -11.59 13.40
N ARG A 208 19.68 -11.01 12.62
CA ARG A 208 20.87 -10.32 13.12
C ARG A 208 20.56 -8.83 13.22
N ALA A 209 20.91 -8.22 14.35
CA ALA A 209 20.72 -6.78 14.53
C ALA A 209 21.65 -5.98 13.58
N ASP A 210 21.12 -4.92 12.97
CA ASP A 210 21.93 -3.86 12.37
C ASP A 210 22.38 -2.92 13.50
N GLU A 211 23.63 -3.11 13.96
CA GLU A 211 24.18 -2.37 15.10
C GLU A 211 24.21 -0.86 14.85
N ARG A 212 24.40 -0.43 13.61
CA ARG A 212 24.41 0.99 13.26
C ARG A 212 22.99 1.59 13.34
N ALA A 213 21.99 0.95 12.75
CA ALA A 213 20.60 1.41 12.82
C ALA A 213 20.13 1.45 14.29
N LEU A 214 20.47 0.44 15.07
CA LEU A 214 20.13 0.38 16.49
C LEU A 214 20.83 1.50 17.29
N SER A 215 22.13 1.74 17.05
CA SER A 215 22.86 2.80 17.73
C SER A 215 22.35 4.19 17.40
N GLU A 216 22.01 4.45 16.12
CA GLU A 216 21.44 5.71 15.66
C GLU A 216 20.07 5.95 16.33
N TYR A 217 19.21 4.92 16.37
CA TYR A 217 17.91 5.00 17.04
C TYR A 217 18.03 5.27 18.56
N LEU A 218 18.92 4.56 19.25
CA LEU A 218 19.13 4.76 20.68
C LEU A 218 19.70 6.16 21.02
N ALA A 219 20.47 6.73 20.09
CA ALA A 219 21.04 8.06 20.27
C ALA A 219 20.08 9.21 19.95
N THR A 220 19.19 9.01 18.96
CA THR A 220 18.36 10.10 18.40
C THR A 220 16.86 9.93 18.62
N GLY A 221 16.39 8.69 18.87
CA GLY A 221 14.97 8.35 18.90
C GLY A 221 14.30 8.28 17.51
N TYR A 222 15.09 8.45 16.43
CA TYR A 222 14.58 8.42 15.05
C TYR A 222 15.10 7.21 14.28
N GLU A 223 14.22 6.61 13.45
CA GLU A 223 14.60 5.54 12.53
C GLU A 223 15.07 6.12 11.19
N ASP A 224 16.15 5.56 10.64
CA ASP A 224 16.53 5.82 9.24
C ASP A 224 15.45 5.25 8.32
N PRO A 225 14.82 6.05 7.44
CA PRO A 225 13.72 5.61 6.59
C PRO A 225 14.10 4.54 5.55
N SER A 226 15.39 4.33 5.31
CA SER A 226 15.90 3.35 4.34
C SER A 226 16.41 2.06 5.01
N ARG A 227 16.61 2.07 6.32
CA ARG A 227 17.21 0.95 7.07
C ARG A 227 16.18 0.29 7.96
N THR A 228 16.48 -0.91 8.40
CA THR A 228 15.72 -1.62 9.43
C THR A 228 16.66 -2.00 10.56
N PHE A 229 16.14 -2.45 11.69
CA PHE A 229 16.95 -2.99 12.79
C PHE A 229 17.55 -4.38 12.49
N PHE A 230 17.29 -4.94 11.31
CA PHE A 230 17.79 -6.25 10.90
C PHE A 230 18.79 -6.11 9.75
N ASP A 231 19.99 -6.66 9.93
CA ASP A 231 21.05 -6.64 8.95
C ASP A 231 20.63 -7.26 7.60
N GLY A 232 20.87 -6.52 6.52
CA GLY A 232 20.54 -6.92 5.16
C GLY A 232 19.05 -6.87 4.80
N LEU A 233 18.17 -6.42 5.71
CA LEU A 233 16.78 -6.10 5.40
C LEU A 233 16.61 -4.61 5.22
N VAL A 234 16.09 -4.20 4.06
CA VAL A 234 16.01 -2.79 3.64
C VAL A 234 14.56 -2.35 3.54
N SER A 235 14.29 -1.12 3.97
CA SER A 235 13.01 -0.44 3.77
C SER A 235 13.08 0.42 2.51
N LEU A 236 12.12 0.29 1.59
CA LEU A 236 12.03 1.25 0.48
C LEU A 236 11.61 2.61 1.04
N PRO A 237 12.39 3.70 0.81
CA PRO A 237 12.06 5.01 1.34
C PRO A 237 10.71 5.54 0.85
N ALA A 238 10.04 6.36 1.67
CA ALA A 238 8.80 7.03 1.31
C ALA A 238 8.97 7.95 0.09
N GLY A 239 7.93 8.10 -0.72
CA GLY A 239 7.93 8.96 -1.90
C GLY A 239 8.87 8.52 -3.00
N THR A 240 9.26 7.23 -3.03
CA THR A 240 10.21 6.69 -4.00
C THR A 240 9.68 5.47 -4.76
N TYR A 241 10.35 5.20 -5.87
CA TYR A 241 10.29 3.91 -6.57
C TYR A 241 11.70 3.45 -6.95
N ALA A 242 11.85 2.14 -7.16
CA ALA A 242 13.07 1.53 -7.69
C ALA A 242 12.72 0.53 -8.79
N GLU A 243 13.53 0.46 -9.83
CA GLU A 243 13.40 -0.50 -10.93
C GLU A 243 14.36 -1.67 -10.73
N LEU A 244 13.83 -2.87 -10.80
CA LEU A 244 14.57 -4.13 -10.77
C LEU A 244 14.62 -4.72 -12.17
N SER A 245 15.82 -4.89 -12.73
CA SER A 245 16.00 -5.65 -13.98
C SER A 245 15.69 -7.12 -13.75
N LEU A 246 14.78 -7.73 -14.51
CA LEU A 246 14.46 -9.16 -14.41
C LEU A 246 15.55 -10.04 -15.02
N ASP A 247 16.43 -9.48 -15.86
CA ASP A 247 17.52 -10.22 -16.50
C ASP A 247 18.78 -10.31 -15.63
N THR A 248 19.02 -9.28 -14.79
CA THR A 248 20.26 -9.18 -14.02
C THR A 248 20.03 -9.08 -12.50
N LEU A 249 18.78 -8.92 -12.07
CA LEU A 249 18.34 -8.63 -10.70
C LEU A 249 19.06 -7.43 -10.05
N ARG A 250 19.59 -6.52 -10.86
CA ARG A 250 20.11 -5.25 -10.36
C ARG A 250 18.95 -4.32 -10.04
N LEU A 251 18.86 -3.95 -8.78
CA LEU A 251 17.91 -2.94 -8.30
C LEU A 251 18.57 -1.56 -8.46
N SER A 252 17.85 -0.62 -9.07
CA SER A 252 18.30 0.79 -9.15
C SER A 252 18.31 1.44 -7.78
N SER A 253 19.06 2.51 -7.62
CA SER A 253 18.85 3.42 -6.48
C SER A 253 17.42 3.94 -6.49
N PRO A 254 16.78 4.10 -5.30
CA PRO A 254 15.43 4.67 -5.22
C PRO A 254 15.37 6.07 -5.84
N ALA A 255 14.46 6.26 -6.79
CA ALA A 255 14.18 7.54 -7.43
C ALA A 255 13.00 8.22 -6.74
N SER A 256 13.18 9.46 -6.26
CA SER A 256 12.12 10.24 -5.62
C SER A 256 11.16 10.81 -6.66
N TYR A 257 9.89 10.42 -6.58
CA TYR A 257 8.79 11.02 -7.36
C TYR A 257 8.09 12.14 -6.59
N TRP A 258 8.27 12.20 -5.26
CA TRP A 258 7.70 13.23 -4.40
C TRP A 258 8.59 13.49 -3.18
N ALA A 259 8.70 14.78 -2.81
CA ALA A 259 9.36 15.22 -1.58
C ALA A 259 8.72 16.55 -1.12
N PRO A 260 8.49 16.75 0.20
CA PRO A 260 7.88 17.96 0.74
C PRO A 260 8.71 19.21 0.44
N GLU A 261 10.04 19.10 0.36
CA GLU A 261 10.96 20.19 0.08
C GLU A 261 10.77 20.80 -1.33
N ARG A 262 10.10 20.07 -2.24
CA ARG A 262 9.76 20.56 -3.59
C ARG A 262 8.48 21.37 -3.63
N VAL A 263 7.74 21.45 -2.51
CA VAL A 263 6.52 22.25 -2.42
C VAL A 263 6.86 23.72 -2.25
N GLN A 264 6.40 24.56 -3.18
CA GLN A 264 6.58 25.98 -3.07
C GLN A 264 5.47 26.63 -2.24
N VAL A 265 5.86 27.54 -1.35
CA VAL A 265 4.90 28.38 -0.62
C VAL A 265 4.35 29.43 -1.60
N THR A 266 3.03 29.41 -1.81
CA THR A 266 2.33 30.28 -2.77
C THR A 266 1.27 31.18 -2.12
N VAL A 267 1.05 31.04 -0.81
CA VAL A 267 0.06 31.80 -0.04
C VAL A 267 0.76 32.41 1.16
N HIS A 268 0.60 33.72 1.32
CA HIS A 268 1.27 34.50 2.36
C HIS A 268 0.26 35.21 3.31
N ASP A 269 -1.02 35.27 2.91
CA ASP A 269 -2.10 35.80 3.75
C ASP A 269 -2.73 34.70 4.59
N ALA A 270 -2.99 34.96 5.87
CA ALA A 270 -3.48 33.97 6.83
C ALA A 270 -4.92 33.54 6.54
N ASP A 271 -5.79 34.47 6.12
CA ASP A 271 -7.19 34.16 5.84
C ASP A 271 -7.33 33.36 4.53
N GLU A 272 -6.54 33.71 3.51
CA GLU A 272 -6.44 32.93 2.28
C GLU A 272 -5.89 31.52 2.57
N ALA A 273 -4.83 31.42 3.37
CA ALA A 273 -4.26 30.14 3.78
C ALA A 273 -5.28 29.25 4.51
N ALA A 274 -6.05 29.82 5.44
CA ALA A 274 -7.09 29.12 6.18
C ALA A 274 -8.22 28.63 5.26
N ALA A 275 -8.67 29.49 4.33
CA ALA A 275 -9.71 29.12 3.36
C ALA A 275 -9.23 27.99 2.43
N ARG A 276 -8.01 28.08 1.93
CA ARG A 276 -7.39 27.07 1.08
C ARG A 276 -7.17 25.75 1.82
N LEU A 277 -6.68 25.80 3.07
CA LEU A 277 -6.51 24.61 3.91
C LEU A 277 -7.85 23.90 4.12
N ARG A 278 -8.90 24.64 4.46
CA ARG A 278 -10.26 24.08 4.62
C ARG A 278 -10.74 23.40 3.35
N HIS A 279 -10.54 24.03 2.19
CA HIS A 279 -10.92 23.46 0.91
C HIS A 279 -10.15 22.16 0.61
N VAL A 280 -8.83 22.17 0.72
CA VAL A 280 -7.98 21.00 0.45
C VAL A 280 -8.29 19.86 1.42
N LEU A 281 -8.51 20.18 2.72
CA LEU A 281 -8.85 19.19 3.73
C LEU A 281 -10.24 18.55 3.47
N ALA A 282 -11.23 19.36 3.07
CA ALA A 282 -12.55 18.87 2.71
C ALA A 282 -12.48 17.94 1.47
N GLU A 283 -11.74 18.33 0.43
CA GLU A 283 -11.54 17.49 -0.76
C GLU A 283 -10.77 16.19 -0.43
N ALA A 284 -9.72 16.28 0.37
CA ALA A 284 -9.00 15.09 0.84
C ALA A 284 -9.95 14.15 1.60
N THR A 285 -10.73 14.69 2.55
CA THR A 285 -11.72 13.90 3.30
C THR A 285 -12.73 13.25 2.36
N ARG A 286 -13.26 13.98 1.38
CA ARG A 286 -14.24 13.47 0.40
C ARG A 286 -13.72 12.25 -0.36
N ILE A 287 -12.50 12.31 -0.88
CA ILE A 287 -11.95 11.18 -1.63
C ILE A 287 -11.54 9.99 -0.76
N HIS A 288 -11.20 10.22 0.51
CA HIS A 288 -10.90 9.15 1.48
C HIS A 288 -12.14 8.39 1.95
N LEU A 289 -13.34 8.93 1.74
CA LEU A 289 -14.61 8.24 2.04
C LEU A 289 -15.04 7.25 0.95
N ARG A 290 -14.32 7.16 -0.15
CA ARG A 290 -14.58 6.20 -1.23
C ARG A 290 -14.28 4.78 -0.73
N SER A 291 -15.33 4.00 -0.51
CA SER A 291 -15.22 2.64 0.04
C SER A 291 -16.50 1.86 -0.24
N ASP A 292 -16.38 0.58 -0.54
CA ASP A 292 -17.51 -0.36 -0.67
C ASP A 292 -17.86 -1.02 0.67
N VAL A 293 -17.16 -0.63 1.75
CA VAL A 293 -17.42 -1.08 3.11
C VAL A 293 -17.63 0.13 4.04
N PRO A 294 -18.31 -0.03 5.20
CA PRO A 294 -18.50 1.06 6.16
C PRO A 294 -17.17 1.68 6.62
N VAL A 295 -17.12 3.01 6.66
CA VAL A 295 -15.96 3.79 7.10
C VAL A 295 -16.23 4.37 8.49
N GLY A 296 -15.23 4.30 9.36
CA GLY A 296 -15.27 4.91 10.69
C GLY A 296 -14.10 5.87 10.91
N CYS A 297 -14.27 6.80 11.85
CA CYS A 297 -13.26 7.78 12.21
C CYS A 297 -12.72 7.52 13.61
N ALA A 298 -11.40 7.56 13.78
CA ALA A 298 -10.79 7.66 15.10
C ALA A 298 -11.01 9.08 15.65
N LEU A 299 -11.47 9.19 16.90
CA LEU A 299 -11.74 10.45 17.57
C LEU A 299 -11.04 10.47 18.92
N SER A 300 -9.90 11.16 18.97
CA SER A 300 -9.09 11.31 20.19
C SER A 300 -9.45 12.54 21.03
N GLY A 301 -10.42 13.36 20.59
CA GLY A 301 -10.73 14.65 21.22
C GLY A 301 -9.75 15.78 20.84
N GLY A 302 -8.65 15.48 20.15
CA GLY A 302 -7.72 16.48 19.62
C GLY A 302 -8.30 17.26 18.44
N LEU A 303 -7.66 18.39 18.10
CA LEU A 303 -8.10 19.31 17.04
C LEU A 303 -8.21 18.59 15.68
N ASP A 304 -7.20 17.81 15.30
CA ASP A 304 -7.12 17.18 13.97
C ASP A 304 -8.22 16.14 13.78
N SER A 305 -8.37 15.21 14.73
CA SER A 305 -9.40 14.17 14.68
C SER A 305 -10.82 14.76 14.70
N SER A 306 -11.05 15.80 15.50
CA SER A 306 -12.33 16.50 15.57
C SER A 306 -12.64 17.23 14.27
N ALA A 307 -11.65 17.89 13.66
CA ALA A 307 -11.82 18.56 12.37
C ALA A 307 -12.20 17.57 11.26
N VAL A 308 -11.55 16.39 11.20
CA VAL A 308 -11.90 15.33 10.24
C VAL A 308 -13.33 14.83 10.45
N VAL A 309 -13.73 14.53 11.70
CA VAL A 309 -15.10 14.07 12.01
C VAL A 309 -16.15 15.10 11.61
N VAL A 310 -15.91 16.39 11.89
CA VAL A 310 -16.83 17.49 11.48
C VAL A 310 -16.93 17.59 9.97
N LEU A 311 -15.82 17.45 9.24
CA LEU A 311 -15.84 17.47 7.77
C LEU A 311 -16.58 16.27 7.20
N VAL A 312 -16.38 15.07 7.74
CA VAL A 312 -17.14 13.87 7.34
C VAL A 312 -18.64 14.05 7.58
N ASP A 313 -19.05 14.58 8.75
CA ASP A 313 -20.45 14.86 9.05
C ASP A 313 -21.05 15.89 8.07
N GLN A 314 -20.32 16.97 7.77
CA GLN A 314 -20.76 18.00 6.82
C GLN A 314 -20.90 17.44 5.38
N LEU A 315 -19.99 16.59 4.95
CA LEU A 315 -20.06 15.94 3.64
C LEU A 315 -21.24 14.97 3.60
N ASN A 316 -21.39 14.14 4.63
CA ASN A 316 -22.44 13.14 4.73
C ASN A 316 -23.85 13.76 4.72
N ARG A 317 -24.05 14.93 5.37
CA ARG A 317 -25.33 15.67 5.33
C ARG A 317 -25.72 16.20 3.95
N ARG A 318 -24.79 16.26 3.01
CA ARG A 318 -25.04 16.69 1.63
C ARG A 318 -25.43 15.53 0.72
N GLU A 319 -25.24 14.29 1.16
CA GLU A 319 -25.64 13.11 0.42
C GLU A 319 -27.16 12.88 0.51
N ALA A 320 -27.76 12.35 -0.55
CA ALA A 320 -29.19 12.02 -0.59
C ALA A 320 -29.58 10.95 0.43
N THR A 321 -28.66 10.04 0.73
CA THR A 321 -28.79 8.97 1.73
C THR A 321 -27.58 8.99 2.64
N PRO A 322 -27.61 9.78 3.73
CA PRO A 322 -26.50 9.87 4.67
C PRO A 322 -26.20 8.49 5.31
N ALA A 323 -24.94 8.06 5.23
CA ALA A 323 -24.49 6.87 5.94
C ALA A 323 -24.22 7.19 7.42
N PRO A 324 -24.47 6.27 8.36
CA PRO A 324 -24.15 6.50 9.77
C PRO A 324 -22.63 6.67 9.93
N LEU A 325 -22.23 7.78 10.59
CA LEU A 325 -20.84 8.03 10.94
C LEU A 325 -20.52 7.30 12.24
N HIS A 326 -19.61 6.33 12.17
CA HIS A 326 -19.07 5.65 13.33
C HIS A 326 -17.78 6.32 13.80
N THR A 327 -17.68 6.62 15.09
CA THR A 327 -16.45 7.13 15.69
C THR A 327 -15.94 6.17 16.75
N PHE A 328 -14.62 6.09 16.90
CA PHE A 328 -13.94 5.22 17.84
C PHE A 328 -13.02 6.06 18.72
N THR A 329 -13.18 5.96 20.04
CA THR A 329 -12.35 6.66 21.03
C THR A 329 -11.77 5.65 22.01
N ALA A 330 -10.45 5.72 22.22
CA ALA A 330 -9.80 4.96 23.30
C ALA A 330 -10.16 5.62 24.64
N THR A 331 -10.58 4.82 25.62
CA THR A 331 -10.98 5.33 26.94
C THR A 331 -10.19 4.62 28.04
N PHE A 332 -9.73 5.43 29.00
CA PHE A 332 -8.95 4.97 30.15
C PHE A 332 -9.57 5.56 31.43
N PRO A 333 -10.74 5.02 31.90
CA PRO A 333 -11.49 5.62 33.00
C PRO A 333 -10.65 5.82 34.26
N GLY A 334 -10.55 7.08 34.73
CA GLY A 334 -9.80 7.44 35.92
C GLY A 334 -8.34 7.81 35.71
N GLU A 335 -7.80 7.59 34.50
CA GLU A 335 -6.43 7.94 34.13
C GLU A 335 -6.32 9.36 33.55
N ALA A 336 -5.15 9.99 33.69
CA ALA A 336 -4.89 11.31 33.13
C ALA A 336 -4.89 11.35 31.59
N ILE A 337 -4.70 10.20 30.96
CA ILE A 337 -4.69 10.01 29.49
C ILE A 337 -6.07 9.70 28.91
N ASP A 338 -7.15 9.79 29.71
CA ASP A 338 -8.52 9.52 29.24
C ASP A 338 -9.02 10.67 28.33
N GLU A 339 -9.16 10.38 27.04
CA GLU A 339 -9.51 11.35 25.99
C GLU A 339 -11.03 11.64 25.87
N ARG A 340 -11.86 11.16 26.80
CA ARG A 340 -13.32 11.40 26.78
C ARG A 340 -13.75 12.81 27.19
N ARG A 341 -12.82 13.68 27.57
CA ARG A 341 -13.10 15.04 28.07
C ARG A 341 -13.16 16.07 26.98
#